data_6716c7c57f5910e546aacf74c8a19139
#
_entry.id   6716c7c57f5910e546aacf74c8a19139
#
_cell.length_a   1.000
_cell.length_b   1.000
_cell.length_c   1.000
_cell.angle_alpha   90.00
_cell.angle_beta   90.00
_cell.angle_gamma   90.00
#
_symmetry.space_group_name_H-M   'P 1'
#
loop_
_entity.id
_entity.type
_entity.pdbx_description
1 polymer ?
#
loop_
_entity_poly.entity_id
_entity_poly.type
_entity_poly.pdbx_seq_one_letter_code
_entity_poly.pdbx_strand_id
1 'polypeptide(L)'
;MKKLIVYFSYTGNTSMIANKIKEKLDCDILEIETVVPYSKDYDSVVNDEQNSEASNHLPEIKKLNIDLSKYDIIILGTPVWWYRPCPAIRTFLTENNLDGKTIIPFATNAGWLGRTFNEIKKLCPNSNVKNEMNIVFESYSDKLKTDEKEINNFIDMIEKIN
;
A
#
# COMPACT_ATOMS: atom_id res chain seq x y z
N MET A 1 9.59 -18.74 3.05
CA MET A 1 9.88 -17.35 2.60
C MET A 1 9.44 -16.35 3.67
N LYS A 2 10.28 -15.39 4.00
CA LYS A 2 9.98 -14.38 5.01
C LYS A 2 9.12 -13.26 4.40
N LYS A 3 8.01 -12.95 5.07
CA LYS A 3 7.00 -12.00 4.61
C LYS A 3 7.03 -10.72 5.46
N LEU A 4 6.83 -9.57 4.81
CA LEU A 4 6.67 -8.26 5.46
C LEU A 4 5.45 -7.56 4.87
N ILE A 5 4.58 -7.03 5.74
CA ILE A 5 3.53 -6.10 5.34
C ILE A 5 4.11 -4.69 5.38
N VAL A 6 4.00 -3.96 4.28
CA VAL A 6 4.37 -2.54 4.18
C VAL A 6 3.16 -1.76 3.71
N TYR A 7 2.78 -0.73 4.41
CA TYR A 7 1.61 0.07 4.05
C TYR A 7 1.72 1.53 4.47
N PHE A 8 0.94 2.38 3.81
CA PHE A 8 0.61 3.72 4.25
C PHE A 8 -0.90 3.82 4.44
N SER A 9 -1.35 4.53 5.47
CA SER A 9 -2.78 4.76 5.71
C SER A 9 -3.02 6.21 6.13
N TYR A 10 -4.04 6.84 5.52
CA TYR A 10 -4.46 8.19 5.89
C TYR A 10 -5.72 8.17 6.73
N THR A 11 -6.79 7.53 6.25
CA THR A 11 -8.09 7.48 6.93
C THR A 11 -8.24 6.29 7.88
N GLY A 12 -7.35 5.32 7.80
CA GLY A 12 -7.39 4.09 8.60
C GLY A 12 -7.83 2.85 7.82
N ASN A 13 -8.37 2.98 6.61
CA ASN A 13 -8.86 1.82 5.84
C ASN A 13 -7.73 0.88 5.41
N THR A 14 -6.63 1.42 4.90
CA THR A 14 -5.47 0.59 4.54
C THR A 14 -4.88 -0.09 5.77
N SER A 15 -4.78 0.63 6.90
CA SER A 15 -4.34 0.09 8.18
C SER A 15 -5.22 -1.06 8.65
N MET A 16 -6.54 -0.93 8.54
CA MET A 16 -7.50 -1.97 8.91
C MET A 16 -7.21 -3.27 8.16
N ILE A 17 -7.00 -3.20 6.85
CA ILE A 17 -6.70 -4.39 6.03
C ILE A 17 -5.31 -4.94 6.37
N ALA A 18 -4.30 -4.09 6.53
CA ALA A 18 -2.95 -4.51 6.91
C ALA A 18 -2.94 -5.28 8.24
N ASN A 19 -3.68 -4.79 9.24
CA ASN A 19 -3.80 -5.47 10.53
C ASN A 19 -4.59 -6.78 10.43
N LYS A 20 -5.64 -6.83 9.61
CA LYS A 20 -6.37 -8.06 9.34
C LYS A 20 -5.48 -9.15 8.72
N ILE A 21 -4.59 -8.76 7.81
CA ILE A 21 -3.59 -9.67 7.25
C ILE A 21 -2.61 -10.11 8.34
N LYS A 22 -2.10 -9.17 9.14
CA LYS A 22 -1.17 -9.43 10.25
C LYS A 22 -1.72 -10.40 11.28
N GLU A 23 -2.99 -10.28 11.65
CA GLU A 23 -3.65 -11.17 12.62
C GLU A 23 -3.68 -12.63 12.14
N LYS A 24 -3.76 -12.85 10.84
CA LYS A 24 -3.86 -14.18 10.26
C LYS A 24 -2.51 -14.75 9.86
N LEU A 25 -1.58 -13.88 9.46
CA LEU A 25 -0.23 -14.26 9.06
C LEU A 25 0.77 -13.89 10.17
N ASP A 26 1.56 -14.86 10.61
CA ASP A 26 2.69 -14.56 11.51
C ASP A 26 3.84 -13.94 10.70
N CYS A 27 3.75 -12.63 10.45
CA CYS A 27 4.74 -11.88 9.69
C CYS A 27 4.98 -10.48 10.28
N ASP A 28 6.07 -9.84 9.90
CA ASP A 28 6.36 -8.48 10.33
C ASP A 28 5.47 -7.46 9.60
N ILE A 29 5.28 -6.29 10.21
CA ILE A 29 4.49 -5.19 9.66
C ILE A 29 5.22 -3.86 9.83
N LEU A 30 5.19 -3.04 8.79
CA LEU A 30 5.82 -1.72 8.74
C LEU A 30 4.84 -0.70 8.17
N GLU A 31 4.52 0.31 8.94
CA GLU A 31 3.80 1.50 8.46
C GLU A 31 4.79 2.52 7.91
N ILE A 32 4.54 2.99 6.69
CA ILE A 32 5.29 4.11 6.11
C ILE A 32 4.72 5.41 6.65
N GLU A 33 5.59 6.27 7.16
CA GLU A 33 5.22 7.59 7.66
C GLU A 33 5.98 8.67 6.90
N THR A 34 5.30 9.76 6.56
CA THR A 34 5.96 10.94 5.99
C THR A 34 6.64 11.74 7.09
N VAL A 35 7.79 12.37 6.77
CA VAL A 35 8.51 13.23 7.71
C VAL A 35 7.66 14.43 8.12
N VAL A 36 6.98 15.04 7.14
CA VAL A 36 5.97 16.06 7.38
C VAL A 36 4.60 15.39 7.36
N PRO A 37 3.88 15.31 8.51
CA PRO A 37 2.57 14.68 8.55
C PRO A 37 1.56 15.41 7.66
N TYR A 38 0.64 14.65 7.05
CA TYR A 38 -0.51 15.24 6.36
C TYR A 38 -1.44 15.93 7.34
N SER A 39 -2.10 17.00 6.88
CA SER A 39 -3.16 17.66 7.63
C SER A 39 -4.27 16.68 8.00
N LYS A 40 -4.91 16.89 9.14
CA LYS A 40 -6.13 16.16 9.51
C LYS A 40 -7.36 16.67 8.76
N ASP A 41 -7.25 17.84 8.12
CA ASP A 41 -8.29 18.39 7.26
C ASP A 41 -8.20 17.76 5.86
N TYR A 42 -9.20 16.96 5.52
CA TYR A 42 -9.26 16.22 4.25
C TYR A 42 -9.19 17.15 3.03
N ASP A 43 -9.90 18.28 3.05
CA ASP A 43 -9.92 19.22 1.92
C ASP A 43 -8.56 19.87 1.70
N SER A 44 -7.84 20.20 2.77
CA SER A 44 -6.45 20.68 2.68
C SER A 44 -5.53 19.66 2.04
N VAL A 45 -5.65 18.38 2.42
CA VAL A 45 -4.85 17.31 1.83
C VAL A 45 -5.17 17.15 0.35
N VAL A 46 -6.44 17.16 -0.03
CA VAL A 46 -6.85 17.06 -1.44
C VAL A 46 -6.25 18.21 -2.27
N ASN A 47 -6.30 19.44 -1.79
CA ASN A 47 -5.73 20.60 -2.48
C ASN A 47 -4.21 20.52 -2.59
N ASP A 48 -3.53 20.21 -1.51
CA ASP A 48 -2.06 20.12 -1.47
C ASP A 48 -1.56 18.99 -2.38
N GLU A 49 -2.19 17.83 -2.36
CA GLU A 49 -1.81 16.69 -3.16
C GLU A 49 -2.17 16.86 -4.65
N GLN A 50 -3.20 17.60 -4.98
CA GLN A 50 -3.49 17.95 -6.37
C GLN A 50 -2.34 18.76 -6.97
N ASN A 51 -1.81 19.71 -6.23
CA ASN A 51 -0.65 20.52 -6.65
C ASN A 51 0.63 19.66 -6.72
N SER A 52 0.86 18.77 -5.76
CA SER A 52 1.99 17.84 -5.74
C SER A 52 1.92 16.85 -6.89
N GLU A 53 0.75 16.33 -7.22
CA GLU A 53 0.54 15.43 -8.36
C GLU A 53 0.87 16.11 -9.68
N ALA A 54 0.46 17.36 -9.86
CA ALA A 54 0.77 18.15 -11.05
C ALA A 54 2.28 18.41 -11.22
N SER A 55 3.02 18.55 -10.11
CA SER A 55 4.48 18.72 -10.09
C SER A 55 5.25 17.41 -10.04
N ASN A 56 4.58 16.26 -9.90
CA ASN A 56 5.18 14.93 -9.67
C ASN A 56 6.11 14.89 -8.45
N HIS A 57 5.82 15.68 -7.42
CA HIS A 57 6.58 15.74 -6.19
C HIS A 57 6.29 14.51 -5.30
N LEU A 58 7.36 13.92 -4.73
CA LEU A 58 7.26 12.83 -3.77
C LEU A 58 7.66 13.31 -2.37
N PRO A 59 6.88 12.98 -1.32
CA PRO A 59 7.20 13.35 0.04
C PRO A 59 8.40 12.57 0.56
N GLU A 60 9.16 13.17 1.48
CA GLU A 60 10.15 12.47 2.26
C GLU A 60 9.46 11.56 3.28
N ILE A 61 9.90 10.32 3.37
CA ILE A 61 9.42 9.35 4.36
C ILE A 61 10.43 9.17 5.49
N LYS A 62 9.94 8.83 6.68
CA LYS A 62 10.80 8.52 7.82
C LYS A 62 11.67 7.30 7.52
N LYS A 63 12.88 7.27 8.11
CA LYS A 63 13.80 6.15 8.01
C LYS A 63 13.12 4.84 8.44
N LEU A 64 13.31 3.80 7.65
CA LEU A 64 12.79 2.48 7.96
C LEU A 64 13.60 1.86 9.11
N ASN A 65 12.91 1.32 10.11
CA ASN A 65 13.53 0.61 11.24
C ASN A 65 13.58 -0.91 10.98
N ILE A 66 13.65 -1.30 9.71
CA ILE A 66 13.61 -2.69 9.27
C ILE A 66 14.61 -2.89 8.14
N ASP A 67 15.24 -4.04 8.11
CA ASP A 67 16.17 -4.43 7.04
C ASP A 67 15.40 -5.22 5.97
N LEU A 68 15.10 -4.57 4.86
CA LEU A 68 14.32 -5.16 3.75
C LEU A 68 15.01 -6.36 3.10
N SER A 69 16.35 -6.48 3.20
CA SER A 69 17.08 -7.59 2.61
C SER A 69 16.70 -8.95 3.20
N LYS A 70 16.13 -8.96 4.40
CA LYS A 70 15.71 -10.17 5.11
C LYS A 70 14.37 -10.74 4.64
N TYR A 71 13.66 -10.06 3.75
CA TYR A 71 12.32 -10.43 3.31
C TYR A 71 12.30 -10.81 1.84
N ASP A 72 11.59 -11.89 1.54
CA ASP A 72 11.39 -12.40 0.18
C ASP A 72 10.11 -11.85 -0.44
N ILE A 73 9.10 -11.61 0.39
CA ILE A 73 7.76 -11.20 -0.02
C ILE A 73 7.37 -9.91 0.70
N ILE A 74 6.97 -8.91 -0.06
CA ILE A 74 6.39 -7.66 0.44
C ILE A 74 4.90 -7.64 0.11
N ILE A 75 4.05 -7.62 1.14
CA ILE A 75 2.62 -7.39 1.02
C ILE A 75 2.42 -5.88 1.13
N LEU A 76 2.10 -5.23 0.01
CA LEU A 76 2.15 -3.77 -0.12
C LEU A 76 0.74 -3.17 -0.10
N GLY A 77 0.42 -2.42 0.95
CA GLY A 77 -0.86 -1.72 1.09
C GLY A 77 -0.78 -0.24 0.76
N THR A 78 -1.66 0.23 -0.12
CA THR A 78 -1.73 1.64 -0.50
C THR A 78 -3.17 2.12 -0.65
N PRO A 79 -3.53 3.31 -0.11
CA PRO A 79 -4.72 4.00 -0.58
C PRO A 79 -4.48 4.50 -2.01
N VAL A 80 -5.54 4.66 -2.76
CA VAL A 80 -5.50 5.22 -4.11
C VAL A 80 -5.73 6.74 -4.04
N TRP A 81 -4.73 7.49 -4.47
CA TRP A 81 -4.81 8.95 -4.59
C TRP A 81 -4.58 9.34 -6.06
N TRP A 82 -5.55 10.02 -6.63
CA TRP A 82 -5.48 10.44 -8.04
C TRP A 82 -5.22 9.27 -9.00
N TYR A 83 -5.92 8.15 -8.79
CA TYR A 83 -5.84 6.94 -9.63
C TYR A 83 -4.46 6.25 -9.61
N ARG A 84 -3.65 6.52 -8.61
CA ARG A 84 -2.27 6.04 -8.45
C ARG A 84 -2.02 5.53 -7.02
N PRO A 85 -0.92 4.78 -6.79
CA PRO A 85 -0.46 4.56 -5.43
C PRO A 85 -0.21 5.91 -4.74
N CYS A 86 -0.53 6.02 -3.45
CA CYS A 86 -0.30 7.27 -2.73
C CYS A 86 1.19 7.69 -2.78
N PRO A 87 1.48 9.00 -2.68
CA PRO A 87 2.85 9.50 -2.80
C PRO A 87 3.86 8.86 -1.85
N ALA A 88 3.48 8.61 -0.59
CA ALA A 88 4.35 7.97 0.39
C ALA A 88 4.79 6.56 -0.04
N ILE A 89 3.88 5.77 -0.62
CA ILE A 89 4.21 4.45 -1.16
C ILE A 89 5.07 4.58 -2.41
N ARG A 90 4.83 5.55 -3.27
CA ARG A 90 5.70 5.80 -4.45
C ARG A 90 7.12 6.17 -4.00
N THR A 91 7.28 6.98 -2.96
CA THR A 91 8.58 7.26 -2.35
C THR A 91 9.26 5.98 -1.87
N PHE A 92 8.54 5.14 -1.11
CA PHE A 92 9.06 3.86 -0.63
C PHE A 92 9.56 2.97 -1.78
N LEU A 93 8.77 2.82 -2.84
CA LEU A 93 9.13 1.99 -3.99
C LEU A 93 10.32 2.54 -4.79
N THR A 94 10.49 3.85 -4.82
CA THR A 94 11.55 4.51 -5.56
C THR A 94 12.89 4.49 -4.82
N GLU A 95 12.86 4.63 -3.49
CA GLU A 95 14.07 4.80 -2.68
C GLU A 95 14.66 3.48 -2.16
N ASN A 96 13.94 2.37 -2.27
CA ASN A 96 14.37 1.09 -1.74
C ASN A 96 14.60 0.05 -2.83
N ASN A 97 15.65 -0.77 -2.67
CA ASN A 97 15.90 -1.88 -3.57
C ASN A 97 14.98 -3.07 -3.24
N LEU A 98 14.08 -3.37 -4.16
CA LEU A 98 13.13 -4.48 -4.07
C LEU A 98 13.39 -5.56 -5.13
N ASP A 99 14.53 -5.50 -5.81
CA ASP A 99 14.90 -6.43 -6.88
C ASP A 99 14.85 -7.89 -6.40
N GLY A 100 14.28 -8.74 -7.21
CA GLY A 100 14.14 -10.17 -6.93
C GLY A 100 13.05 -10.54 -5.93
N LYS A 101 12.42 -9.58 -5.27
CA LYS A 101 11.33 -9.84 -4.32
C LYS A 101 10.00 -10.05 -5.02
N THR A 102 9.12 -10.80 -4.36
CA THR A 102 7.70 -10.87 -4.74
C THR A 102 6.95 -9.74 -4.04
N ILE A 103 6.22 -8.95 -4.81
CA ILE A 103 5.36 -7.88 -4.31
C ILE A 103 3.90 -8.28 -4.53
N ILE A 104 3.12 -8.30 -3.46
CA ILE A 104 1.69 -8.62 -3.49
C ILE A 104 0.92 -7.38 -3.05
N PRO A 105 0.47 -6.53 -3.99
CA PRO A 105 -0.17 -5.27 -3.62
C PRO A 105 -1.65 -5.45 -3.32
N PHE A 106 -2.13 -4.68 -2.33
CA PHE A 106 -3.55 -4.41 -2.18
C PHE A 106 -3.77 -2.89 -2.16
N ALA A 107 -4.87 -2.47 -2.77
CA ALA A 107 -5.23 -1.06 -2.85
C ALA A 107 -6.60 -0.83 -2.22
N THR A 108 -6.71 0.19 -1.38
CA THR A 108 -7.97 0.61 -0.75
C THR A 108 -8.48 1.88 -1.41
N ASN A 109 -9.73 1.89 -1.83
CA ASN A 109 -10.34 3.01 -2.53
C ASN A 109 -11.88 2.91 -2.50
N ALA A 110 -12.54 3.93 -3.02
CA ALA A 110 -14.00 4.00 -3.13
C ALA A 110 -14.50 3.71 -4.57
N GLY A 111 -13.71 3.05 -5.39
CA GLY A 111 -14.05 2.72 -6.79
C GLY A 111 -13.18 3.42 -7.84
N TRP A 112 -12.02 3.96 -7.45
CA TRP A 112 -11.15 4.78 -8.29
C TRP A 112 -9.75 4.18 -8.44
N LEU A 113 -9.65 2.88 -8.64
CA LEU A 113 -8.36 2.16 -8.69
C LEU A 113 -7.40 2.74 -9.74
N GLY A 114 -7.92 3.09 -10.92
CA GLY A 114 -7.11 3.64 -12.02
C GLY A 114 -5.91 2.76 -12.37
N ARG A 115 -4.74 3.39 -12.48
CA ARG A 115 -3.47 2.75 -12.88
C ARG A 115 -2.59 2.31 -11.69
N THR A 116 -3.15 2.18 -10.50
CA THR A 116 -2.41 1.91 -9.26
C THR A 116 -1.48 0.70 -9.38
N PHE A 117 -1.98 -0.45 -9.79
CA PHE A 117 -1.15 -1.65 -9.89
C PHE A 117 -0.15 -1.59 -11.05
N ASN A 118 -0.52 -0.97 -12.17
CA ASN A 118 0.41 -0.77 -13.29
C ASN A 118 1.58 0.13 -12.92
N GLU A 119 1.35 1.16 -12.12
CA GLU A 119 2.44 2.02 -11.61
C GLU A 119 3.34 1.30 -10.62
N ILE A 120 2.79 0.48 -9.73
CA ILE A 120 3.61 -0.34 -8.83
C ILE A 120 4.55 -1.23 -9.66
N LYS A 121 4.04 -1.88 -10.71
CA LYS A 121 4.85 -2.69 -11.62
C LYS A 121 5.96 -1.89 -12.30
N LYS A 122 5.67 -0.67 -12.72
CA LYS A 122 6.67 0.22 -13.36
C LYS A 122 7.76 0.68 -12.38
N LEU A 123 7.40 0.92 -11.12
CA LEU A 123 8.34 1.35 -10.10
C LEU A 123 9.20 0.20 -9.55
N CYS A 124 8.81 -1.04 -9.78
CA CYS A 124 9.51 -2.25 -9.33
C CYS A 124 9.78 -3.19 -10.52
N PRO A 125 10.51 -2.76 -11.57
CA PRO A 125 10.63 -3.51 -12.81
C PRO A 125 11.35 -4.86 -12.66
N ASN A 126 12.19 -4.99 -11.64
CA ASN A 126 12.96 -6.21 -11.36
C ASN A 126 12.34 -7.05 -10.23
N SER A 127 11.15 -6.71 -9.78
CA SER A 127 10.38 -7.47 -8.79
C SER A 127 9.29 -8.27 -9.47
N ASN A 128 8.84 -9.33 -8.81
CA ASN A 128 7.69 -10.12 -9.27
C ASN A 128 6.40 -9.58 -8.63
N VAL A 129 5.76 -8.62 -9.29
CA VAL A 129 4.48 -8.04 -8.82
C VAL A 129 3.34 -8.92 -9.31
N LYS A 130 2.60 -9.52 -8.39
CA LYS A 130 1.52 -10.47 -8.70
C LYS A 130 0.42 -10.50 -7.63
N ASN A 131 -0.70 -11.13 -7.96
CA ASN A 131 -1.80 -11.40 -7.03
C ASN A 131 -2.36 -10.13 -6.40
N GLU A 132 -2.49 -9.08 -7.17
CA GLU A 132 -3.01 -7.79 -6.73
C GLU A 132 -4.48 -7.87 -6.28
N MET A 133 -4.83 -7.16 -5.21
CA MET A 133 -6.18 -7.12 -4.65
C MET A 133 -6.72 -5.69 -4.60
N ASN A 134 -7.81 -5.43 -5.33
CA ASN A 134 -8.56 -4.19 -5.23
C ASN A 134 -9.61 -4.30 -4.11
N ILE A 135 -9.52 -3.46 -3.09
CA ILE A 135 -10.44 -3.46 -1.95
C ILE A 135 -11.22 -2.16 -1.93
N VAL A 136 -12.52 -2.27 -2.16
CA VAL A 136 -13.42 -1.12 -2.28
C VAL A 136 -14.19 -0.91 -0.99
N PHE A 137 -14.21 0.34 -0.53
CA PHE A 137 -15.00 0.84 0.58
C PHE A 137 -16.10 1.77 0.09
N GLU A 138 -17.11 2.01 0.89
CA GLU A 138 -18.04 3.11 0.66
C GLU A 138 -17.29 4.44 0.77
N SER A 139 -17.69 5.42 -0.04
CA SER A 139 -17.06 6.76 -0.04
C SER A 139 -17.14 7.40 1.35
N TYR A 140 -16.03 7.99 1.79
CA TYR A 140 -15.89 8.66 3.10
C TYR A 140 -16.26 7.77 4.30
N SER A 141 -16.05 6.46 4.18
CA SER A 141 -16.48 5.47 5.16
C SER A 141 -15.41 4.39 5.36
N ASP A 142 -15.48 3.71 6.49
CA ASP A 142 -14.70 2.51 6.80
C ASP A 142 -15.48 1.22 6.47
N LYS A 143 -16.64 1.35 5.82
CA LYS A 143 -17.50 0.23 5.47
C LYS A 143 -17.08 -0.39 4.15
N LEU A 144 -16.76 -1.68 4.19
CA LEU A 144 -16.37 -2.48 3.03
C LEU A 144 -17.53 -2.67 2.04
N LYS A 145 -17.24 -2.44 0.74
CA LYS A 145 -18.06 -2.95 -0.37
C LYS A 145 -17.53 -4.29 -0.88
N THR A 146 -16.22 -4.49 -0.89
CA THR A 146 -15.61 -5.78 -1.23
C THR A 146 -16.05 -6.83 -0.22
N ASP A 147 -16.47 -7.99 -0.69
CA ASP A 147 -16.90 -9.10 0.17
C ASP A 147 -15.73 -9.55 1.07
N GLU A 148 -15.98 -9.69 2.37
CA GLU A 148 -14.99 -10.20 3.32
C GLU A 148 -14.45 -11.57 2.93
N LYS A 149 -15.25 -12.40 2.26
CA LYS A 149 -14.82 -13.70 1.74
C LYS A 149 -13.69 -13.54 0.72
N GLU A 150 -13.75 -12.55 -0.16
CA GLU A 150 -12.70 -12.27 -1.13
C GLU A 150 -11.40 -11.85 -0.43
N ILE A 151 -11.50 -11.02 0.61
CA ILE A 151 -10.35 -10.60 1.42
C ILE A 151 -9.75 -11.82 2.14
N ASN A 152 -10.57 -12.67 2.73
CA ASN A 152 -10.10 -13.89 3.39
C ASN A 152 -9.41 -14.85 2.40
N ASN A 153 -9.97 -15.02 1.20
CA ASN A 153 -9.34 -15.83 0.15
C ASN A 153 -7.98 -15.26 -0.28
N PHE A 154 -7.87 -13.94 -0.35
CA PHE A 154 -6.60 -13.26 -0.64
C PHE A 154 -5.56 -13.56 0.44
N ILE A 155 -5.94 -13.47 1.72
CA ILE A 155 -5.03 -13.78 2.83
C ILE A 155 -4.64 -15.26 2.83
N ASP A 156 -5.59 -16.17 2.61
CA ASP A 156 -5.32 -17.60 2.53
C ASP A 156 -4.37 -17.96 1.38
N MET A 157 -4.49 -17.26 0.27
CA MET A 157 -3.57 -17.40 -0.86
C MET A 157 -2.15 -16.98 -0.48
N ILE A 158 -1.99 -15.84 0.22
CA ILE A 158 -0.67 -15.36 0.67
C ILE A 158 -0.06 -16.34 1.68
N GLU A 159 -0.86 -16.89 2.59
CA GLU A 159 -0.40 -17.86 3.59
C GLU A 159 0.27 -19.07 2.94
N LYS A 160 -0.28 -19.54 1.83
CA LYS A 160 0.18 -20.74 1.09
C LYS A 160 1.44 -20.51 0.25
N ILE A 161 1.91 -19.28 0.12
CA ILE A 161 3.16 -18.97 -0.60
C ILE A 161 4.35 -19.33 0.32
N ASN A 162 5.08 -20.34 -0.07
CA ASN A 162 6.27 -20.85 0.63
C ASN A 162 7.55 -20.40 -0.05
#